data_8509dc039982af323489541d65c93c66
#
_entry.id   8509dc039982af323489541d65c93c66
#
_cell.length_a   1.000
_cell.length_b   1.000
_cell.length_c   1.000
_cell.angle_alpha   90.00
_cell.angle_beta   90.00
_cell.angle_gamma   90.00
#
_symmetry.space_group_name_H-M   'P 1'
#
loop_
_entity.id
_entity.type
_entity.pdbx_description
1 polymer ?
#
loop_
_entity_poly.entity_id
_entity_poly.type
_entity_poly.pdbx_seq_one_letter_code
_entity_poly.pdbx_strand_id
1 'polypeptide(L)'
;MDGYPLNTPDGNFSIHDIPLQFIDRIEIYKGIVPPEFGGDGLGSAVNVVTIDTDKNFYDLAYKMQSYGTHEGSATVRHFFNKINTAMTLYAGGTLAANDYTIESPYVEGLKIKRDHDHLKMIDYAVSFNFMNGYFDEAELEILGYANRKEMQGIETNIRHTFNKAFTTGGTLHLERKSFLTKKMDMKFNGGYLYTNSCLNDTSSYVYDFYGNKRLNSYKGEKGSVPNLSDDHTHDIRFNLNLKYHLIPNKMSVNLNNDFRYVTQEANDPEAEKFLKKRLCGLQSDVTGLISSLSFENRWFNDKLTSVITGRYYHFRVNGETVDLTYGSESEPVKTDRTGDNLGYSIALKYDLPRHWYLKAALEHNYRLPRYEEILGDRITTQVNTALDPEMANNYNLGVIYDHYYNNESRLQFEANVYTTKVKNMMYMLAQAGYYKYQNLGEALLYGADAEVKWDINRNWFVSLNGTWQKSLDYSKYLFGTNTPSQTYKMQLPHIPILYFNWMVDYRKDNLFGGRNQYTRIYYEGGYTDKYYYGYELSKNQNYKIPGTCIHTLGLEYGICRRKIIFGAECHNILNTDEMTNFNYPLAGRLFSLKIRFTSLEW
;
A
#
# COMPACT_ATOMS: atom_id res chain seq x y z
N MET A 1 0.64 1.53 -10.22
CA MET A 1 1.68 2.25 -10.94
C MET A 1 1.25 2.29 -12.39
N ASP A 2 1.17 3.48 -12.95
CA ASP A 2 0.69 3.71 -14.33
C ASP A 2 -0.64 2.98 -14.67
N GLY A 3 -1.53 2.92 -13.68
CA GLY A 3 -2.82 2.22 -13.77
C GLY A 3 -2.79 0.72 -13.50
N TYR A 4 -1.62 0.12 -13.29
CA TYR A 4 -1.52 -1.29 -12.89
C TYR A 4 -1.51 -1.43 -11.36
N PRO A 5 -2.33 -2.32 -10.77
CA PRO A 5 -2.33 -2.56 -9.32
C PRO A 5 -1.02 -3.21 -8.86
N LEU A 6 -0.31 -2.56 -7.94
CA LEU A 6 1.01 -3.01 -7.46
C LEU A 6 0.98 -4.02 -6.31
N ASN A 7 -0.16 -4.19 -5.64
CA ASN A 7 -0.23 -5.06 -4.48
C ASN A 7 0.09 -6.50 -4.88
N THR A 8 1.25 -6.99 -4.42
CA THR A 8 1.63 -8.39 -4.62
C THR A 8 0.76 -9.32 -3.79
N PRO A 9 0.67 -10.57 -4.18
CA PRO A 9 -0.12 -11.57 -3.48
C PRO A 9 0.30 -11.81 -2.03
N ASP A 10 1.56 -11.74 -1.74
CA ASP A 10 2.12 -11.95 -0.40
C ASP A 10 2.10 -10.70 0.49
N GLY A 11 1.56 -9.57 -0.02
CA GLY A 11 1.54 -8.28 0.67
C GLY A 11 2.93 -7.67 0.93
N ASN A 12 3.99 -8.27 0.39
CA ASN A 12 5.37 -7.87 0.63
C ASN A 12 5.84 -6.70 -0.24
N PHE A 13 5.06 -6.28 -1.24
CA PHE A 13 5.36 -5.12 -2.07
C PHE A 13 4.30 -4.04 -1.92
N SER A 14 4.73 -2.86 -1.60
CA SER A 14 3.89 -1.70 -1.33
C SER A 14 4.41 -0.44 -2.03
N ILE A 15 3.68 0.67 -1.91
CA ILE A 15 4.14 1.97 -2.42
C ILE A 15 5.49 2.40 -1.82
N HIS A 16 5.85 1.92 -0.64
CA HIS A 16 7.13 2.22 0.01
C HIS A 16 8.31 1.53 -0.64
N ASP A 17 8.06 0.48 -1.41
CA ASP A 17 9.10 -0.32 -2.08
C ASP A 17 9.39 0.19 -3.50
N ILE A 18 8.62 1.19 -3.98
CA ILE A 18 8.87 1.81 -5.28
C ILE A 18 10.04 2.79 -5.16
N PRO A 19 11.12 2.59 -5.93
CA PRO A 19 12.25 3.49 -5.90
C PRO A 19 11.85 4.92 -6.34
N LEU A 20 12.10 5.91 -5.49
CA LEU A 20 11.71 7.29 -5.72
C LEU A 20 12.24 7.88 -7.04
N GLN A 21 13.36 7.37 -7.54
CA GLN A 21 13.97 7.79 -8.81
C GLN A 21 13.15 7.39 -10.04
N PHE A 22 12.18 6.49 -9.90
CA PHE A 22 11.25 6.14 -10.99
C PHE A 22 10.00 6.98 -10.99
N ILE A 23 9.71 7.69 -9.91
CA ILE A 23 8.46 8.40 -9.72
C ILE A 23 8.57 9.78 -10.35
N ASP A 24 7.71 10.07 -11.33
CA ASP A 24 7.47 11.43 -11.83
C ASP A 24 6.55 12.17 -10.84
N ARG A 25 5.41 11.56 -10.51
CA ARG A 25 4.43 12.11 -9.58
C ARG A 25 3.58 11.03 -8.94
N ILE A 26 2.98 11.39 -7.81
CA ILE A 26 1.95 10.58 -7.14
C ILE A 26 0.61 11.31 -7.26
N GLU A 27 -0.38 10.62 -7.81
CA GLU A 27 -1.74 11.11 -7.97
C GLU A 27 -2.63 10.50 -6.89
N ILE A 28 -3.27 11.33 -6.09
CA ILE A 28 -4.17 10.90 -5.02
C ILE A 28 -5.59 11.32 -5.37
N TYR A 29 -6.46 10.35 -5.57
CA TYR A 29 -7.87 10.55 -5.88
C TYR A 29 -8.71 10.34 -4.62
N LYS A 30 -9.28 11.41 -4.08
CA LYS A 30 -10.12 11.40 -2.88
C LYS A 30 -11.58 11.46 -3.27
N GLY A 31 -12.35 10.43 -2.97
CA GLY A 31 -13.80 10.32 -3.16
C GLY A 31 -14.26 10.13 -4.60
N ILE A 32 -13.48 10.52 -5.62
CA ILE A 32 -13.79 10.33 -7.03
C ILE A 32 -12.59 9.72 -7.71
N VAL A 33 -12.70 8.44 -8.07
CA VAL A 33 -11.66 7.71 -8.80
C VAL A 33 -12.01 7.73 -10.29
N PRO A 34 -11.08 8.14 -11.18
CA PRO A 34 -11.32 8.10 -12.62
C PRO A 34 -11.68 6.69 -13.09
N PRO A 35 -12.63 6.56 -14.04
CA PRO A 35 -13.12 5.26 -14.50
C PRO A 35 -12.06 4.33 -15.06
N GLU A 36 -10.98 4.88 -15.62
CA GLU A 36 -9.88 4.13 -16.21
C GLU A 36 -9.05 3.32 -15.21
N PHE A 37 -9.06 3.68 -13.93
CA PHE A 37 -8.31 2.93 -12.91
C PHE A 37 -9.04 1.67 -12.45
N GLY A 38 -10.34 1.57 -12.68
CA GLY A 38 -11.12 0.40 -12.26
C GLY A 38 -11.02 0.12 -10.76
N GLY A 39 -11.00 -1.18 -10.42
CA GLY A 39 -10.73 -1.64 -9.06
C GLY A 39 -11.93 -1.63 -8.11
N ASP A 40 -11.70 -2.19 -6.92
CA ASP A 40 -12.67 -2.39 -5.83
C ASP A 40 -12.44 -1.46 -4.63
N GLY A 41 -11.73 -0.35 -4.84
CA GLY A 41 -11.47 0.63 -3.78
C GLY A 41 -12.75 1.24 -3.20
N LEU A 42 -12.83 1.33 -1.88
CA LEU A 42 -13.97 1.89 -1.16
C LEU A 42 -13.81 3.41 -0.92
N GLY A 43 -13.52 4.20 -1.96
CA GLY A 43 -13.60 5.66 -1.89
C GLY A 43 -12.32 6.46 -2.18
N SER A 44 -11.20 5.83 -2.49
CA SER A 44 -9.97 6.53 -2.89
C SER A 44 -9.03 5.65 -3.71
N ALA A 45 -8.14 6.28 -4.48
CA ALA A 45 -7.07 5.59 -5.18
C ALA A 45 -5.77 6.41 -5.14
N VAL A 46 -4.64 5.73 -5.16
CA VAL A 46 -3.31 6.32 -5.32
C VAL A 46 -2.68 5.73 -6.57
N ASN A 47 -2.29 6.58 -7.50
CA ASN A 47 -1.56 6.17 -8.69
C ASN A 47 -0.15 6.76 -8.65
N VAL A 48 0.85 5.92 -8.82
CA VAL A 48 2.24 6.34 -8.99
C VAL A 48 2.53 6.38 -10.47
N VAL A 49 2.86 7.55 -10.98
CA VAL A 49 3.22 7.74 -12.38
C VAL A 49 4.73 7.71 -12.50
N THR A 50 5.23 6.88 -13.40
CA THR A 50 6.67 6.72 -13.62
C THR A 50 7.21 7.78 -14.58
N ILE A 51 8.54 7.99 -14.53
CA ILE A 51 9.23 8.92 -15.42
C ILE A 51 9.21 8.35 -16.83
N ASP A 52 8.48 9.01 -17.73
CA ASP A 52 8.57 8.77 -19.17
C ASP A 52 9.39 9.87 -19.84
N THR A 53 10.50 9.49 -20.44
CA THR A 53 11.41 10.40 -21.16
C THR A 53 12.13 9.69 -22.29
N ASP A 54 12.32 10.40 -23.39
CA ASP A 54 13.15 9.99 -24.53
C ASP A 54 14.65 10.23 -24.29
N LYS A 55 15.03 10.79 -23.14
CA LYS A 55 16.43 11.09 -22.81
C LYS A 55 17.14 9.89 -22.21
N ASN A 56 18.42 9.76 -22.60
CA ASN A 56 19.32 8.85 -21.92
C ASN A 56 19.68 9.39 -20.54
N PHE A 57 19.65 8.55 -19.53
CA PHE A 57 20.13 8.93 -18.22
C PHE A 57 20.70 7.75 -17.43
N TYR A 58 21.49 8.08 -16.45
CA TYR A 58 21.88 7.19 -15.37
C TYR A 58 21.57 7.84 -14.03
N ASP A 59 21.27 7.01 -13.05
CA ASP A 59 21.03 7.42 -11.67
C ASP A 59 21.60 6.35 -10.74
N LEU A 60 22.55 6.72 -9.91
CA LEU A 60 23.20 5.84 -8.95
C LEU A 60 23.02 6.47 -7.58
N ALA A 61 22.46 5.75 -6.64
CA ALA A 61 22.25 6.22 -5.28
C ALA A 61 22.77 5.22 -4.25
N TYR A 62 23.36 5.74 -3.19
CA TYR A 62 23.69 4.98 -1.99
C TYR A 62 23.28 5.76 -0.76
N LYS A 63 22.63 5.09 0.18
CA LYS A 63 22.17 5.63 1.46
C LYS A 63 22.65 4.74 2.59
N MET A 64 23.19 5.36 3.60
CA MET A 64 23.53 4.73 4.87
C MET A 64 22.67 5.35 5.97
N GLN A 65 22.14 4.53 6.85
CA GLN A 65 21.25 4.97 7.93
C GLN A 65 21.64 4.29 9.24
N SER A 66 21.21 4.87 10.35
CA SER A 66 21.37 4.31 11.70
C SER A 66 20.95 2.83 11.75
N TYR A 67 21.51 2.12 12.71
CA TYR A 67 21.22 0.69 12.95
C TYR A 67 21.60 -0.23 11.77
N GLY A 68 22.74 0.09 11.14
CA GLY A 68 23.34 -0.77 10.10
C GLY A 68 22.48 -0.93 8.84
N THR A 69 21.73 0.11 8.46
CA THR A 69 20.95 0.10 7.22
C THR A 69 21.75 0.68 6.07
N HIS A 70 21.83 -0.06 4.98
CA HIS A 70 22.50 0.30 3.73
C HIS A 70 21.57 0.02 2.56
N GLU A 71 21.33 1.04 1.74
CA GLU A 71 20.50 0.96 0.55
C GLU A 71 21.33 1.41 -0.65
N GLY A 72 21.29 0.66 -1.73
CA GLY A 72 21.96 1.01 -2.98
C GLY A 72 21.04 0.79 -4.17
N SER A 73 21.08 1.68 -5.16
CA SER A 73 20.33 1.52 -6.40
C SER A 73 21.06 2.08 -7.58
N ALA A 74 20.83 1.48 -8.74
CA ALA A 74 21.37 1.88 -10.02
C ALA A 74 20.28 1.82 -11.08
N THR A 75 20.08 2.90 -11.83
CA THR A 75 19.18 2.98 -12.98
C THR A 75 19.98 3.48 -14.18
N VAL A 76 19.79 2.83 -15.32
CA VAL A 76 20.35 3.26 -16.60
C VAL A 76 19.26 3.19 -17.65
N ARG A 77 18.99 4.29 -18.32
CA ARG A 77 18.06 4.35 -19.45
C ARG A 77 18.81 4.75 -20.72
N HIS A 78 18.61 3.98 -21.77
CA HIS A 78 19.17 4.22 -23.09
C HIS A 78 18.09 4.19 -24.18
N PHE A 79 18.04 5.23 -24.98
CA PHE A 79 17.13 5.34 -26.11
C PHE A 79 17.83 4.95 -27.43
N PHE A 80 17.30 3.93 -28.09
CA PHE A 80 17.78 3.41 -29.35
C PHE A 80 17.05 4.08 -30.52
N ASN A 81 17.61 5.16 -31.07
CA ASN A 81 16.99 5.98 -32.13
C ASN A 81 16.57 5.17 -33.37
N LYS A 82 17.31 4.10 -33.72
CA LYS A 82 17.02 3.30 -34.94
C LYS A 82 15.71 2.50 -34.84
N ILE A 83 15.32 2.10 -33.64
CA ILE A 83 14.14 1.26 -33.40
C ILE A 83 13.10 2.00 -32.53
N ASN A 84 13.32 3.29 -32.27
CA ASN A 84 12.44 4.11 -31.41
C ASN A 84 12.04 3.42 -30.10
N THR A 85 13.02 2.83 -29.43
CA THR A 85 12.79 2.07 -28.21
C THR A 85 13.72 2.54 -27.10
N ALA A 86 13.19 2.85 -25.94
CA ALA A 86 13.98 3.07 -24.74
C ALA A 86 14.07 1.77 -23.93
N MET A 87 15.24 1.47 -23.42
CA MET A 87 15.48 0.39 -22.49
C MET A 87 15.93 0.97 -21.16
N THR A 88 15.25 0.59 -20.07
CA THR A 88 15.63 0.96 -18.72
C THR A 88 16.04 -0.29 -17.96
N LEU A 89 17.19 -0.22 -17.31
CA LEU A 89 17.71 -1.24 -16.40
C LEU A 89 17.72 -0.65 -15.00
N TYR A 90 17.17 -1.37 -14.07
CA TYR A 90 17.21 -1.05 -12.64
C TYR A 90 17.72 -2.24 -11.83
N ALA A 91 18.55 -1.95 -10.85
CA ALA A 91 18.92 -2.88 -9.79
C ALA A 91 19.02 -2.14 -8.46
N GLY A 92 18.44 -2.70 -7.44
CA GLY A 92 18.44 -2.17 -6.08
C GLY A 92 18.77 -3.22 -5.04
N GLY A 93 19.08 -2.79 -3.83
CA GLY A 93 19.25 -3.69 -2.71
C GLY A 93 19.32 -2.97 -1.37
N THR A 94 18.81 -3.65 -0.36
CA THR A 94 18.76 -3.19 1.03
C THR A 94 19.36 -4.22 1.95
N LEU A 95 20.26 -3.77 2.81
CA LEU A 95 20.79 -4.52 3.95
C LEU A 95 20.49 -3.70 5.20
N ALA A 96 19.71 -4.25 6.12
CA ALA A 96 19.39 -3.57 7.39
C ALA A 96 19.60 -4.53 8.56
N ALA A 97 20.40 -4.08 9.53
CA ALA A 97 20.58 -4.84 10.76
C ALA A 97 19.43 -4.62 11.74
N ASN A 98 18.84 -3.41 11.78
CA ASN A 98 17.75 -3.03 12.67
C ASN A 98 18.07 -3.30 14.17
N ASP A 99 19.33 -3.18 14.57
CA ASP A 99 19.86 -3.64 15.86
C ASP A 99 19.72 -2.62 16.99
N TYR A 100 18.69 -1.80 16.95
CA TYR A 100 18.40 -0.84 18.01
C TYR A 100 17.93 -1.52 19.30
N THR A 101 18.08 -0.77 20.41
CA THR A 101 17.68 -1.24 21.75
C THR A 101 16.38 -0.58 22.16
N ILE A 102 15.43 -1.36 22.68
CA ILE A 102 14.17 -0.90 23.24
C ILE A 102 14.10 -1.23 24.74
N GLU A 103 13.29 -0.50 25.49
CA GLU A 103 12.86 -0.95 26.81
C GLU A 103 11.76 -2.00 26.68
N SER A 104 11.85 -3.07 27.47
CA SER A 104 10.83 -4.12 27.45
C SER A 104 9.49 -3.55 27.94
N PRO A 105 8.41 -3.67 27.16
CA PRO A 105 7.09 -3.27 27.65
C PRO A 105 6.49 -4.26 28.65
N TYR A 106 7.14 -5.42 28.87
CA TYR A 106 6.66 -6.49 29.74
C TYR A 106 7.46 -6.61 31.02
N VAL A 107 8.71 -6.13 31.06
CA VAL A 107 9.61 -6.25 32.20
C VAL A 107 10.28 -4.89 32.43
N GLU A 108 9.92 -4.24 33.53
CA GLU A 108 10.44 -2.94 33.93
C GLU A 108 11.98 -2.93 34.02
N GLY A 109 12.63 -1.95 33.38
CA GLY A 109 14.08 -1.78 33.38
C GLY A 109 14.87 -2.76 32.51
N LEU A 110 14.22 -3.72 31.87
CA LEU A 110 14.90 -4.64 30.94
C LEU A 110 15.09 -3.95 29.57
N LYS A 111 16.34 -3.85 29.14
CA LYS A 111 16.69 -3.41 27.78
C LYS A 111 16.88 -4.59 26.86
N ILE A 112 16.16 -4.57 25.74
CA ILE A 112 16.18 -5.62 24.72
C ILE A 112 16.90 -5.07 23.50
N LYS A 113 18.01 -5.69 23.11
CA LYS A 113 18.62 -5.45 21.81
C LYS A 113 17.92 -6.29 20.75
N ARG A 114 17.54 -5.67 19.66
CA ARG A 114 16.94 -6.34 18.50
C ARG A 114 18.05 -6.91 17.63
N ASP A 115 18.47 -8.13 17.92
CA ASP A 115 19.60 -8.78 17.25
C ASP A 115 19.17 -9.90 16.27
N HIS A 116 17.86 -10.06 16.06
CA HIS A 116 17.27 -10.98 15.11
C HIS A 116 16.17 -10.31 14.27
N ASP A 117 16.52 -9.17 13.65
CA ASP A 117 15.61 -8.34 12.85
C ASP A 117 16.22 -7.92 11.50
N HIS A 118 17.22 -8.67 11.04
CA HIS A 118 17.91 -8.34 9.79
C HIS A 118 16.99 -8.47 8.59
N LEU A 119 17.11 -7.49 7.69
CA LEU A 119 16.51 -7.53 6.35
C LEU A 119 17.63 -7.58 5.30
N LYS A 120 17.53 -8.51 4.36
CA LYS A 120 18.31 -8.53 3.12
C LYS A 120 17.34 -8.58 1.97
N MET A 121 17.44 -7.61 1.06
CA MET A 121 16.56 -7.50 -0.10
C MET A 121 17.38 -7.13 -1.34
N ILE A 122 17.01 -7.67 -2.47
CA ILE A 122 17.47 -7.28 -3.80
C ILE A 122 16.26 -7.19 -4.72
N ASP A 123 16.24 -6.20 -5.56
CA ASP A 123 15.17 -5.94 -6.52
C ASP A 123 15.76 -5.52 -7.88
N TYR A 124 15.06 -5.83 -8.96
CA TYR A 124 15.45 -5.50 -10.31
C TYR A 124 14.24 -5.27 -11.21
N ALA A 125 14.44 -4.45 -12.22
CA ALA A 125 13.50 -4.27 -13.32
C ALA A 125 14.23 -4.01 -14.64
N VAL A 126 13.63 -4.52 -15.71
CA VAL A 126 14.05 -4.24 -17.09
C VAL A 126 12.80 -3.83 -17.85
N SER A 127 12.75 -2.59 -18.34
CA SER A 127 11.63 -2.12 -19.13
C SER A 127 12.04 -1.74 -20.55
N PHE A 128 11.14 -1.96 -21.49
CA PHE A 128 11.24 -1.58 -22.90
C PHE A 128 10.03 -0.73 -23.25
N ASN A 129 10.27 0.55 -23.51
CA ASN A 129 9.25 1.49 -23.97
C ASN A 129 9.38 1.65 -25.49
N PHE A 130 8.38 1.19 -26.23
CA PHE A 130 8.31 1.27 -27.68
C PHE A 130 7.55 2.54 -28.08
N MET A 131 8.22 3.45 -28.78
CA MET A 131 7.67 4.73 -29.18
C MET A 131 7.39 4.75 -30.68
N ASN A 132 6.36 5.50 -31.10
CA ASN A 132 6.00 5.68 -32.51
C ASN A 132 5.67 4.38 -33.27
N GLY A 133 5.14 3.37 -32.59
CA GLY A 133 4.63 2.14 -33.19
C GLY A 133 3.14 2.21 -33.55
N TYR A 134 2.49 1.04 -33.62
CA TYR A 134 1.03 0.96 -33.76
C TYR A 134 0.33 1.54 -32.53
N PHE A 135 0.86 1.28 -31.36
CA PHE A 135 0.42 1.90 -30.10
C PHE A 135 1.13 3.25 -29.91
N ASP A 136 0.44 4.21 -29.32
CA ASP A 136 1.03 5.51 -28.97
C ASP A 136 2.02 5.34 -27.81
N GLU A 137 1.70 4.45 -26.87
CA GLU A 137 2.57 3.99 -25.81
C GLU A 137 2.51 2.46 -25.74
N ALA A 138 3.65 1.81 -25.64
CA ALA A 138 3.76 0.38 -25.39
C ALA A 138 4.98 0.14 -24.51
N GLU A 139 4.76 -0.47 -23.36
CA GLU A 139 5.81 -0.82 -22.41
C GLU A 139 5.72 -2.27 -22.02
N LEU A 140 6.84 -2.96 -22.09
CA LEU A 140 7.04 -4.30 -21.54
C LEU A 140 8.04 -4.20 -20.40
N GLU A 141 7.65 -4.61 -19.21
CA GLU A 141 8.53 -4.64 -18.05
C GLU A 141 8.69 -6.07 -17.53
N ILE A 142 9.89 -6.43 -17.15
CA ILE A 142 10.22 -7.65 -16.40
C ILE A 142 10.81 -7.19 -15.08
N LEU A 143 10.24 -7.65 -13.99
CA LEU A 143 10.63 -7.24 -12.65
C LEU A 143 10.73 -8.42 -11.68
N GLY A 144 11.45 -8.21 -10.61
CA GLY A 144 11.47 -9.17 -9.52
C GLY A 144 12.19 -8.65 -8.28
N TYR A 145 11.93 -9.32 -7.18
CA TYR A 145 12.65 -9.10 -5.93
C TYR A 145 12.84 -10.41 -5.17
N ALA A 146 13.85 -10.42 -4.32
CA ALA A 146 14.08 -11.48 -3.35
C ALA A 146 14.42 -10.86 -2.00
N ASN A 147 13.82 -11.38 -0.95
CA ASN A 147 14.11 -10.92 0.39
C ASN A 147 14.29 -12.07 1.38
N ARG A 148 14.98 -11.76 2.48
CA ARG A 148 15.02 -12.55 3.71
C ARG A 148 14.88 -11.60 4.88
N LYS A 149 13.83 -11.80 5.69
CA LYS A 149 13.54 -11.03 6.89
C LYS A 149 13.56 -11.95 8.10
N GLU A 150 14.42 -11.64 9.06
CA GLU A 150 14.41 -12.26 10.38
C GLU A 150 13.27 -11.66 11.22
N MET A 151 12.78 -12.41 12.20
CA MET A 151 11.61 -12.03 12.99
C MET A 151 12.00 -11.84 14.44
N GLN A 152 12.05 -10.59 14.89
CA GLN A 152 12.32 -10.25 16.27
C GLN A 152 11.07 -10.42 17.13
N GLY A 153 11.21 -11.14 18.25
CA GLY A 153 10.21 -11.15 19.31
C GLY A 153 10.40 -10.01 20.30
N ILE A 154 9.33 -9.67 21.04
CA ILE A 154 9.34 -8.69 22.11
C ILE A 154 8.99 -9.33 23.44
N GLU A 155 8.07 -10.28 23.44
CA GLU A 155 7.68 -11.07 24.62
C GLU A 155 8.68 -12.22 24.88
N THR A 156 9.12 -12.85 23.81
CA THR A 156 10.14 -13.91 23.82
C THR A 156 11.28 -13.53 22.87
N ASN A 157 12.47 -14.02 23.12
CA ASN A 157 13.64 -13.77 22.29
C ASN A 157 13.68 -14.78 21.13
N ILE A 158 13.06 -14.40 19.99
CA ILE A 158 13.09 -15.21 18.77
C ILE A 158 14.50 -15.14 18.16
N ARG A 159 15.10 -16.28 17.81
CA ARG A 159 16.48 -16.38 17.32
C ARG A 159 16.67 -17.13 16.01
N HIS A 160 15.68 -17.89 15.58
CA HIS A 160 15.82 -18.78 14.43
C HIS A 160 14.77 -18.55 13.35
N THR A 161 13.64 -17.92 13.69
CA THR A 161 12.53 -17.72 12.78
C THR A 161 12.82 -16.62 11.77
N PHE A 162 12.61 -16.93 10.49
CA PHE A 162 12.74 -15.97 9.39
C PHE A 162 11.75 -16.25 8.28
N ASN A 163 11.46 -15.22 7.51
CA ASN A 163 10.71 -15.31 6.25
C ASN A 163 11.64 -15.08 5.05
N LYS A 164 11.37 -15.79 3.94
CA LYS A 164 11.97 -15.55 2.62
C LYS A 164 10.86 -15.40 1.59
N ALA A 165 11.06 -14.51 0.64
CA ALA A 165 10.19 -14.43 -0.53
C ALA A 165 11.03 -14.17 -1.79
N PHE A 166 10.58 -14.73 -2.89
CA PHE A 166 11.09 -14.48 -4.23
C PHE A 166 9.90 -14.23 -5.14
N THR A 167 9.85 -13.06 -5.76
CA THR A 167 8.81 -12.71 -6.74
C THR A 167 9.49 -12.33 -8.05
N THR A 168 8.94 -12.80 -9.16
CA THR A 168 9.33 -12.37 -10.50
C THR A 168 8.14 -12.40 -11.43
N GLY A 169 8.20 -11.59 -12.48
CA GLY A 169 7.14 -11.57 -13.47
C GLY A 169 7.34 -10.50 -14.52
N GLY A 170 6.27 -10.19 -15.22
CA GLY A 170 6.29 -9.15 -16.24
C GLY A 170 4.95 -8.47 -16.38
N THR A 171 4.99 -7.21 -16.81
CA THR A 171 3.85 -6.37 -17.10
C THR A 171 3.89 -5.84 -18.51
N LEU A 172 2.73 -5.63 -19.10
CA LEU A 172 2.53 -5.06 -20.43
C LEU A 172 1.54 -3.90 -20.31
N HIS A 173 2.00 -2.71 -20.69
CA HIS A 173 1.16 -1.52 -20.84
C HIS A 173 1.04 -1.16 -22.30
N LEU A 174 -0.19 -0.90 -22.78
CA LEU A 174 -0.48 -0.48 -24.14
C LEU A 174 -1.51 0.66 -24.12
N GLU A 175 -1.18 1.77 -24.79
CA GLU A 175 -2.13 2.85 -25.01
C GLU A 175 -2.26 3.15 -26.49
N ARG A 176 -3.51 3.32 -26.96
CA ARG A 176 -3.80 3.71 -28.34
C ARG A 176 -4.95 4.71 -28.37
N LYS A 177 -4.67 5.93 -28.81
CA LYS A 177 -5.69 6.90 -29.21
C LYS A 177 -6.19 6.55 -30.60
N SER A 178 -7.49 6.77 -30.83
CA SER A 178 -8.12 6.40 -32.11
C SER A 178 -8.00 4.90 -32.46
N PHE A 179 -8.12 4.03 -31.46
CA PHE A 179 -8.18 2.58 -31.62
C PHE A 179 -9.46 2.18 -32.34
N LEU A 180 -9.40 1.32 -33.33
CA LEU A 180 -10.51 0.89 -34.22
C LEU A 180 -11.26 2.05 -34.91
N THR A 181 -11.55 3.14 -34.25
CA THR A 181 -12.20 4.35 -34.81
C THR A 181 -11.53 5.61 -34.26
N LYS A 182 -11.66 6.75 -34.99
CA LYS A 182 -11.14 8.06 -34.54
C LYS A 182 -11.75 8.57 -33.24
N LYS A 183 -12.77 7.92 -32.73
CA LYS A 183 -13.50 8.32 -31.52
C LYS A 183 -13.27 7.39 -30.33
N MET A 184 -12.44 6.35 -30.48
CA MET A 184 -12.25 5.35 -29.45
C MET A 184 -10.79 5.29 -29.02
N ASP A 185 -10.51 5.47 -27.75
CA ASP A 185 -9.22 5.28 -27.14
C ASP A 185 -9.21 3.95 -26.36
N MET A 186 -8.05 3.33 -26.30
CA MET A 186 -7.82 2.09 -25.58
C MET A 186 -6.60 2.23 -24.65
N LYS A 187 -6.74 1.73 -23.43
CA LYS A 187 -5.64 1.44 -22.52
C LYS A 187 -5.74 -0.01 -22.06
N PHE A 188 -4.64 -0.70 -22.08
CA PHE A 188 -4.53 -2.07 -21.58
C PHE A 188 -3.32 -2.16 -20.64
N ASN A 189 -3.56 -2.68 -19.46
CA ASN A 189 -2.53 -3.05 -18.49
C ASN A 189 -2.70 -4.53 -18.17
N GLY A 190 -1.68 -5.33 -18.36
CA GLY A 190 -1.72 -6.74 -18.04
C GLY A 190 -0.41 -7.18 -17.39
N GLY A 191 -0.47 -8.22 -16.57
CA GLY A 191 0.73 -8.75 -15.93
C GLY A 191 0.53 -10.13 -15.34
N TYR A 192 1.67 -10.77 -15.15
CA TYR A 192 1.81 -12.04 -14.48
C TYR A 192 2.93 -11.95 -13.46
N LEU A 193 2.65 -12.39 -12.23
CA LEU A 193 3.63 -12.50 -11.16
C LEU A 193 3.65 -13.92 -10.61
N TYR A 194 4.84 -14.45 -10.41
CA TYR A 194 5.09 -15.67 -9.67
C TYR A 194 5.77 -15.30 -8.36
N THR A 195 5.24 -15.81 -7.25
CA THR A 195 5.81 -15.63 -5.90
C THR A 195 6.03 -16.99 -5.25
N ASN A 196 7.24 -17.18 -4.74
CA ASN A 196 7.54 -18.25 -3.80
C ASN A 196 7.80 -17.63 -2.44
N SER A 197 7.08 -18.06 -1.40
CA SER A 197 7.25 -17.60 -0.03
C SER A 197 7.48 -18.76 0.93
N CYS A 198 8.37 -18.56 1.90
CA CYS A 198 8.76 -19.59 2.86
C CYS A 198 8.89 -18.97 4.26
N LEU A 199 8.13 -19.49 5.22
CA LEU A 199 8.37 -19.24 6.64
C LEU A 199 9.14 -20.43 7.23
N ASN A 200 10.24 -20.15 7.92
CA ASN A 200 10.98 -21.14 8.69
C ASN A 200 10.85 -20.81 10.19
N ASP A 201 10.09 -21.62 10.91
CA ASP A 201 9.91 -21.58 12.36
C ASP A 201 9.93 -23.00 12.94
N THR A 202 11.11 -23.60 13.01
CA THR A 202 11.30 -25.02 13.35
C THR A 202 12.09 -25.25 14.64
N SER A 203 12.37 -24.20 15.41
CA SER A 203 13.18 -24.30 16.62
C SER A 203 12.55 -25.21 17.67
N SER A 204 13.34 -26.11 18.21
CA SER A 204 12.93 -26.96 19.35
C SER A 204 12.99 -26.25 20.70
N TYR A 205 13.52 -25.02 20.74
CA TYR A 205 13.70 -24.24 21.95
C TYR A 205 13.09 -22.86 21.83
N VAL A 206 12.57 -22.34 22.92
CA VAL A 206 12.18 -20.94 23.11
C VAL A 206 13.17 -20.29 24.06
N TYR A 207 13.57 -19.08 23.78
CA TYR A 207 14.55 -18.30 24.53
C TYR A 207 13.89 -17.12 25.24
N ASP A 208 14.37 -16.80 26.44
CA ASP A 208 14.10 -15.52 27.08
C ASP A 208 15.21 -14.48 26.79
N PHE A 209 15.02 -13.26 27.22
CA PHE A 209 16.00 -12.20 27.04
C PHE A 209 17.17 -12.26 28.03
N TYR A 210 17.17 -13.19 28.97
CA TYR A 210 18.28 -13.45 29.91
C TYR A 210 19.22 -14.54 29.41
N GLY A 211 18.93 -15.15 28.24
CA GLY A 211 19.71 -16.21 27.63
C GLY A 211 19.31 -17.61 28.06
N ASN A 212 18.29 -17.77 28.89
CA ASN A 212 17.79 -19.09 29.25
C ASN A 212 16.98 -19.68 28.09
N LYS A 213 17.03 -20.99 27.95
CA LYS A 213 16.27 -21.74 26.96
C LYS A 213 15.44 -22.82 27.62
N ARG A 214 14.24 -23.04 27.10
CA ARG A 214 13.39 -24.17 27.47
C ARG A 214 12.99 -24.95 26.22
N LEU A 215 12.83 -26.26 26.39
CA LEU A 215 12.31 -27.09 25.31
C LEU A 215 10.87 -26.68 25.01
N ASN A 216 10.57 -26.48 23.75
CA ASN A 216 9.22 -26.23 23.27
C ASN A 216 8.64 -27.51 22.67
N SER A 217 7.67 -28.11 23.34
CA SER A 217 7.01 -29.35 22.87
C SER A 217 6.23 -29.15 21.56
N TYR A 218 5.82 -27.92 21.29
CA TYR A 218 5.11 -27.58 20.06
C TYR A 218 6.04 -27.28 18.89
N LYS A 219 7.35 -27.10 19.13
CA LYS A 219 8.35 -26.58 18.20
C LYS A 219 7.95 -25.23 17.59
N GLY A 220 8.92 -24.47 17.10
CA GLY A 220 8.71 -23.11 16.63
C GLY A 220 8.79 -22.06 17.74
N GLU A 221 9.21 -20.86 17.43
CA GLU A 221 9.40 -19.74 18.36
C GLU A 221 8.26 -18.74 18.29
N LYS A 222 7.54 -18.68 17.18
CA LYS A 222 6.50 -17.70 16.90
C LYS A 222 5.08 -18.28 16.96
N GLY A 223 4.88 -19.44 16.33
CA GLY A 223 3.58 -20.10 16.22
C GLY A 223 3.33 -21.17 17.27
N SER A 224 2.13 -21.73 17.27
CA SER A 224 1.73 -22.89 18.06
C SER A 224 2.04 -24.22 17.39
N VAL A 225 2.60 -24.20 16.18
CA VAL A 225 3.05 -25.35 15.39
C VAL A 225 4.37 -25.03 14.72
N PRO A 226 5.24 -26.03 14.46
CA PRO A 226 6.43 -25.80 13.66
C PRO A 226 6.03 -25.51 12.22
N ASN A 227 6.75 -24.60 11.56
CA ASN A 227 6.48 -24.26 10.17
C ASN A 227 7.74 -24.32 9.33
N LEU A 228 7.65 -24.98 8.20
CA LEU A 228 8.61 -24.92 7.10
C LEU A 228 7.81 -24.82 5.80
N SER A 229 7.17 -23.67 5.63
CA SER A 229 6.29 -23.48 4.47
C SER A 229 7.10 -23.26 3.19
N ASP A 230 6.51 -23.67 2.07
CA ASP A 230 7.01 -23.44 0.72
C ASP A 230 5.79 -23.25 -0.20
N ASP A 231 5.34 -21.99 -0.30
CA ASP A 231 4.10 -21.62 -0.97
C ASP A 231 4.41 -21.01 -2.32
N HIS A 232 3.74 -21.52 -3.36
CA HIS A 232 3.85 -21.06 -4.74
C HIS A 232 2.57 -20.35 -5.16
N THR A 233 2.69 -19.09 -5.56
CA THR A 233 1.54 -18.28 -5.98
C THR A 233 1.75 -17.76 -7.39
N HIS A 234 0.75 -17.91 -8.24
CA HIS A 234 0.68 -17.33 -9.58
C HIS A 234 -0.45 -16.31 -9.59
N ASP A 235 -0.16 -15.09 -10.01
CA ASP A 235 -1.10 -13.97 -10.06
C ASP A 235 -1.14 -13.40 -11.48
N ILE A 236 -2.29 -13.49 -12.12
CA ILE A 236 -2.58 -12.93 -13.44
C ILE A 236 -3.58 -11.80 -13.26
N ARG A 237 -3.27 -10.63 -13.79
CA ARG A 237 -4.15 -9.46 -13.77
C ARG A 237 -4.17 -8.79 -15.12
N PHE A 238 -5.32 -8.23 -15.48
CA PHE A 238 -5.38 -7.24 -16.55
C PHE A 238 -6.49 -6.22 -16.30
N ASN A 239 -6.25 -5.03 -16.80
CA ASN A 239 -7.22 -3.95 -16.89
C ASN A 239 -7.33 -3.52 -18.35
N LEU A 240 -8.52 -3.54 -18.90
CA LEU A 240 -8.83 -3.06 -20.25
C LEU A 240 -9.82 -1.90 -20.14
N ASN A 241 -9.38 -0.73 -20.59
CA ASN A 241 -10.19 0.47 -20.66
C ASN A 241 -10.43 0.88 -22.13
N LEU A 242 -11.70 1.05 -22.49
CA LEU A 242 -12.14 1.51 -23.79
C LEU A 242 -12.99 2.77 -23.62
N LYS A 243 -12.48 3.92 -24.07
CA LYS A 243 -13.18 5.21 -24.00
C LYS A 243 -13.67 5.63 -25.37
N TYR A 244 -14.98 5.76 -25.53
CA TYR A 244 -15.61 6.21 -26.76
C TYR A 244 -16.11 7.66 -26.63
N HIS A 245 -15.60 8.54 -27.46
CA HIS A 245 -15.96 9.96 -27.51
C HIS A 245 -17.20 10.18 -28.35
N LEU A 246 -18.37 10.28 -27.72
CA LEU A 246 -19.63 10.63 -28.39
C LEU A 246 -19.55 12.03 -28.99
N ILE A 247 -19.11 12.97 -28.18
CA ILE A 247 -18.80 14.36 -28.56
C ILE A 247 -17.40 14.67 -28.01
N PRO A 248 -16.41 14.94 -28.87
CA PRO A 248 -15.04 15.24 -28.44
C PRO A 248 -15.01 16.30 -27.32
N ASN A 249 -14.22 16.05 -26.30
CA ASN A 249 -14.03 16.91 -25.11
C ASN A 249 -15.29 17.24 -24.30
N LYS A 250 -16.45 16.67 -24.63
CA LYS A 250 -17.71 16.99 -23.94
C LYS A 250 -18.42 15.75 -23.40
N MET A 251 -18.51 14.69 -24.18
CA MET A 251 -19.32 13.54 -23.83
C MET A 251 -18.60 12.23 -24.20
N SER A 252 -18.43 11.35 -23.26
CA SER A 252 -17.80 10.05 -23.48
C SER A 252 -18.46 8.93 -22.70
N VAL A 253 -18.34 7.71 -23.25
CA VAL A 253 -18.67 6.46 -22.57
C VAL A 253 -17.37 5.71 -22.38
N ASN A 254 -17.16 5.18 -21.17
CA ASN A 254 -15.98 4.43 -20.80
C ASN A 254 -16.40 3.04 -20.32
N LEU A 255 -15.88 1.99 -20.96
CA LEU A 255 -15.99 0.61 -20.52
C LEU A 255 -14.65 0.19 -19.93
N ASN A 256 -14.65 -0.18 -18.66
CA ASN A 256 -13.46 -0.67 -17.98
C ASN A 256 -13.70 -2.09 -17.44
N ASN A 257 -12.75 -2.99 -17.67
CA ASN A 257 -12.76 -4.36 -17.15
C ASN A 257 -11.46 -4.60 -16.40
N ASP A 258 -11.59 -4.94 -15.12
CA ASP A 258 -10.49 -5.34 -14.26
C ASP A 258 -10.66 -6.82 -13.92
N PHE A 259 -9.67 -7.63 -14.24
CA PHE A 259 -9.68 -9.07 -14.02
C PHE A 259 -8.46 -9.48 -13.21
N ARG A 260 -8.69 -10.37 -12.25
CA ARG A 260 -7.63 -10.99 -11.47
C ARG A 260 -7.88 -12.48 -11.31
N TYR A 261 -6.85 -13.27 -11.50
CA TYR A 261 -6.83 -14.70 -11.20
C TYR A 261 -5.57 -15.02 -10.41
N VAL A 262 -5.77 -15.57 -9.22
CA VAL A 262 -4.66 -16.00 -8.34
C VAL A 262 -4.83 -17.47 -8.05
N THR A 263 -3.79 -18.24 -8.23
CA THR A 263 -3.73 -19.64 -7.77
C THR A 263 -2.54 -19.82 -6.83
N GLN A 264 -2.75 -20.59 -5.78
CA GLN A 264 -1.74 -20.90 -4.77
C GLN A 264 -1.67 -22.40 -4.53
N GLU A 265 -0.46 -22.92 -4.50
CA GLU A 265 -0.15 -24.23 -3.94
C GLU A 265 0.63 -24.03 -2.64
N ALA A 266 0.08 -24.53 -1.54
CA ALA A 266 0.68 -24.42 -0.22
C ALA A 266 1.26 -25.76 0.24
N ASN A 267 2.46 -25.70 0.83
CA ASN A 267 3.19 -26.87 1.33
C ASN A 267 3.80 -26.52 2.69
N ASP A 268 3.53 -27.33 3.72
CA ASP A 268 4.22 -27.24 5.02
C ASP A 268 4.43 -28.65 5.61
N PRO A 269 5.55 -29.31 5.27
CA PRO A 269 5.81 -30.67 5.70
C PRO A 269 6.06 -30.82 7.21
N GLU A 270 6.58 -29.80 7.89
CA GLU A 270 6.78 -29.87 9.35
C GLU A 270 5.46 -29.68 10.11
N ALA A 271 4.61 -28.77 9.69
CA ALA A 271 3.27 -28.63 10.25
C ALA A 271 2.39 -29.86 9.95
N GLU A 272 2.45 -30.42 8.75
CA GLU A 272 1.79 -31.67 8.36
C GLU A 272 2.15 -32.81 9.29
N LYS A 273 3.44 -33.04 9.49
CA LYS A 273 3.97 -34.10 10.36
C LYS A 273 3.55 -33.90 11.83
N PHE A 274 3.55 -32.65 12.29
CA PHE A 274 3.20 -32.32 13.68
C PHE A 274 1.70 -32.47 13.96
N LEU A 275 0.87 -31.91 13.08
CA LEU A 275 -0.59 -31.93 13.21
C LEU A 275 -1.19 -33.27 12.77
N LYS A 276 -0.46 -34.09 12.01
CA LYS A 276 -0.92 -35.31 11.35
C LYS A 276 -2.11 -35.06 10.42
N LYS A 277 -2.06 -33.96 9.69
CA LYS A 277 -3.06 -33.49 8.74
C LYS A 277 -2.42 -33.17 7.42
N ARG A 278 -3.12 -33.37 6.30
CA ARG A 278 -2.61 -32.99 4.98
C ARG A 278 -2.48 -31.46 4.89
N LEU A 279 -1.27 -30.96 4.77
CA LEU A 279 -0.93 -29.54 4.60
C LEU A 279 0.00 -29.31 3.40
N CYS A 280 0.34 -30.37 2.66
CA CYS A 280 1.12 -30.29 1.42
C CYS A 280 0.23 -30.55 0.21
N GLY A 281 0.52 -29.85 -0.90
CA GLY A 281 -0.21 -29.93 -2.15
C GLY A 281 -1.64 -29.40 -2.04
N LEU A 282 -1.91 -28.47 -1.12
CA LEU A 282 -3.20 -27.81 -1.01
C LEU A 282 -3.31 -26.72 -2.07
N GLN A 283 -4.26 -26.90 -2.99
CA GLN A 283 -4.48 -25.97 -4.08
C GLN A 283 -5.70 -25.07 -3.81
N SER A 284 -5.56 -23.82 -4.20
CA SER A 284 -6.67 -22.86 -4.13
C SER A 284 -6.53 -21.83 -5.25
N ASP A 285 -7.66 -21.36 -5.75
CA ASP A 285 -7.73 -20.29 -6.72
C ASP A 285 -8.82 -19.28 -6.39
N VAL A 286 -8.56 -18.04 -6.70
CA VAL A 286 -9.48 -16.91 -6.54
C VAL A 286 -9.54 -16.15 -7.86
N THR A 287 -10.75 -15.95 -8.36
CA THR A 287 -11.01 -15.14 -9.55
C THR A 287 -11.82 -13.91 -9.14
N GLY A 288 -11.45 -12.75 -9.63
CA GLY A 288 -12.22 -11.51 -9.51
C GLY A 288 -12.38 -10.84 -10.86
N LEU A 289 -13.58 -10.37 -11.17
CA LEU A 289 -13.87 -9.55 -12.34
C LEU A 289 -14.71 -8.35 -11.91
N ILE A 290 -14.27 -7.15 -12.30
CA ILE A 290 -15.02 -5.92 -12.11
C ILE A 290 -15.19 -5.26 -13.47
N SER A 291 -16.43 -5.21 -13.94
CA SER A 291 -16.78 -4.53 -15.19
C SER A 291 -17.54 -3.26 -14.87
N SER A 292 -17.10 -2.13 -15.40
CA SER A 292 -17.74 -0.84 -15.19
C SER A 292 -18.05 -0.14 -16.51
N LEU A 293 -19.25 0.45 -16.57
CA LEU A 293 -19.68 1.33 -17.65
C LEU A 293 -19.93 2.71 -17.09
N SER A 294 -19.16 3.69 -17.56
CA SER A 294 -19.24 5.06 -17.11
C SER A 294 -19.65 5.99 -18.23
N PHE A 295 -20.49 6.97 -17.89
CA PHE A 295 -20.91 8.04 -18.76
C PHE A 295 -20.41 9.36 -18.18
N GLU A 296 -19.50 10.03 -18.90
CA GLU A 296 -18.96 11.35 -18.58
C GLU A 296 -19.61 12.39 -19.47
N ASN A 297 -20.06 13.52 -18.88
CA ASN A 297 -20.56 14.65 -19.64
C ASN A 297 -20.23 15.98 -18.98
N ARG A 298 -20.01 17.01 -19.82
CA ARG A 298 -19.78 18.41 -19.42
C ARG A 298 -20.99 19.25 -19.80
N TRP A 299 -21.53 19.95 -18.82
CA TRP A 299 -22.74 20.75 -18.90
C TRP A 299 -22.44 22.24 -18.69
N PHE A 300 -23.35 23.11 -19.09
CA PHE A 300 -23.28 24.55 -18.79
C PHE A 300 -21.99 25.24 -19.23
N ASN A 301 -21.59 25.05 -20.49
CA ASN A 301 -20.30 25.52 -21.03
C ASN A 301 -19.11 25.04 -20.21
N ASP A 302 -19.05 23.73 -19.98
CA ASP A 302 -18.02 23.00 -19.26
C ASP A 302 -17.87 23.30 -17.75
N LYS A 303 -18.84 24.10 -17.18
CA LYS A 303 -18.80 24.41 -15.75
C LYS A 303 -19.13 23.22 -14.84
N LEU A 304 -19.95 22.28 -15.29
CA LEU A 304 -20.31 21.10 -14.52
C LEU A 304 -19.83 19.85 -15.26
N THR A 305 -18.94 19.09 -14.66
CA THR A 305 -18.59 17.75 -15.11
C THR A 305 -19.34 16.73 -14.27
N SER A 306 -19.99 15.77 -14.92
CA SER A 306 -20.65 14.65 -14.27
C SER A 306 -20.11 13.32 -14.78
N VAL A 307 -19.90 12.36 -13.89
CA VAL A 307 -19.56 10.98 -14.20
C VAL A 307 -20.55 10.09 -13.48
N ILE A 308 -21.25 9.24 -14.24
CA ILE A 308 -22.19 8.25 -13.72
C ILE A 308 -21.65 6.89 -14.12
N THR A 309 -21.48 5.99 -13.15
CA THR A 309 -20.88 4.67 -13.36
C THR A 309 -21.78 3.59 -12.80
N GLY A 310 -22.03 2.53 -13.59
CA GLY A 310 -22.55 1.24 -13.13
C GLY A 310 -21.40 0.23 -13.08
N ARG A 311 -21.37 -0.61 -12.04
CA ARG A 311 -20.35 -1.63 -11.85
C ARG A 311 -20.96 -2.99 -11.61
N TYR A 312 -20.40 -4.01 -12.23
CA TYR A 312 -20.69 -5.42 -11.98
C TYR A 312 -19.45 -6.08 -11.39
N TYR A 313 -19.64 -6.78 -10.29
CA TYR A 313 -18.61 -7.50 -9.56
C TYR A 313 -18.92 -8.99 -9.61
N HIS A 314 -17.96 -9.77 -10.04
CA HIS A 314 -18.01 -11.23 -10.01
C HIS A 314 -16.78 -11.77 -9.29
N PHE A 315 -16.97 -12.75 -8.41
CA PHE A 315 -15.85 -13.46 -7.80
C PHE A 315 -16.13 -14.95 -7.71
N ARG A 316 -15.07 -15.74 -7.77
CA ARG A 316 -15.08 -17.17 -7.50
C ARG A 316 -13.92 -17.51 -6.60
N VAL A 317 -14.19 -18.34 -5.60
CA VAL A 317 -13.21 -18.92 -4.68
C VAL A 317 -13.34 -20.42 -4.75
N ASN A 318 -12.26 -21.10 -5.15
CA ASN A 318 -12.17 -22.55 -5.12
C ASN A 318 -10.94 -22.91 -4.31
N GLY A 319 -11.06 -23.74 -3.28
CA GLY A 319 -9.92 -24.04 -2.42
C GLY A 319 -10.19 -25.13 -1.41
N GLU A 320 -9.09 -25.68 -0.91
CA GLU A 320 -9.09 -26.66 0.16
C GLU A 320 -8.75 -26.00 1.48
N THR A 321 -9.57 -26.22 2.51
CA THR A 321 -9.40 -25.70 3.87
C THR A 321 -9.11 -26.83 4.84
N VAL A 322 -8.20 -26.62 5.77
CA VAL A 322 -7.86 -27.55 6.84
C VAL A 322 -8.02 -26.84 8.18
N ASP A 323 -8.69 -27.48 9.14
CA ASP A 323 -8.74 -26.97 10.51
C ASP A 323 -7.37 -27.20 11.17
N LEU A 324 -6.70 -26.12 11.54
CA LEU A 324 -5.37 -26.16 12.18
C LEU A 324 -5.42 -26.43 13.70
N THR A 325 -6.60 -26.67 14.25
CA THR A 325 -6.74 -26.97 15.70
C THR A 325 -6.04 -28.28 16.03
N TYR A 326 -5.11 -28.25 16.98
CA TYR A 326 -4.39 -29.42 17.43
C TYR A 326 -5.37 -30.47 18.03
N GLY A 327 -5.23 -31.72 17.60
CA GLY A 327 -6.04 -32.84 18.10
C GLY A 327 -7.43 -32.96 17.45
N SER A 328 -7.86 -32.03 16.56
CA SER A 328 -9.04 -32.27 15.72
C SER A 328 -8.70 -33.24 14.59
N GLU A 329 -9.56 -34.22 14.32
CA GLU A 329 -9.46 -35.04 13.11
C GLU A 329 -10.27 -34.32 12.02
N SER A 330 -9.60 -33.74 11.02
CA SER A 330 -10.26 -33.11 9.88
C SER A 330 -9.48 -33.36 8.60
N GLU A 331 -10.18 -33.92 7.62
CA GLU A 331 -9.69 -33.96 6.24
C GLU A 331 -9.87 -32.60 5.57
N PRO A 332 -9.08 -32.26 4.54
CA PRO A 332 -9.28 -31.04 3.79
C PRO A 332 -10.70 -30.93 3.21
N VAL A 333 -11.36 -29.84 3.49
CA VAL A 333 -12.70 -29.55 2.96
C VAL A 333 -12.55 -28.68 1.72
N LYS A 334 -13.06 -29.18 0.59
CA LYS A 334 -13.08 -28.44 -0.66
C LYS A 334 -14.30 -27.51 -0.71
N THR A 335 -14.06 -26.26 -1.07
CA THR A 335 -15.09 -25.23 -1.26
C THR A 335 -14.98 -24.69 -2.68
N ASP A 336 -16.10 -24.58 -3.37
CA ASP A 336 -16.25 -23.86 -4.64
C ASP A 336 -17.43 -22.89 -4.49
N ARG A 337 -17.16 -21.60 -4.56
CA ARG A 337 -18.16 -20.57 -4.31
C ARG A 337 -18.01 -19.44 -5.31
N THR A 338 -19.14 -18.95 -5.79
CA THR A 338 -19.25 -17.77 -6.66
C THR A 338 -20.18 -16.74 -6.05
N GLY A 339 -19.97 -15.48 -6.41
CA GLY A 339 -20.87 -14.39 -6.01
C GLY A 339 -20.85 -13.25 -7.01
N ASP A 340 -21.99 -12.57 -7.11
CA ASP A 340 -22.23 -11.46 -8.01
C ASP A 340 -22.80 -10.28 -7.24
N ASN A 341 -22.35 -9.06 -7.58
CA ASN A 341 -22.84 -7.83 -6.96
C ASN A 341 -22.94 -6.71 -8.00
N LEU A 342 -23.81 -5.73 -7.73
CA LEU A 342 -23.99 -4.55 -8.56
C LEU A 342 -23.76 -3.29 -7.75
N GLY A 343 -22.89 -2.43 -8.25
CA GLY A 343 -22.58 -1.13 -7.66
C GLY A 343 -22.87 0.01 -8.63
N TYR A 344 -22.88 1.22 -8.08
CA TYR A 344 -23.02 2.43 -8.86
C TYR A 344 -22.34 3.61 -8.19
N SER A 345 -21.99 4.63 -8.99
CA SER A 345 -21.49 5.89 -8.45
C SER A 345 -21.92 7.07 -9.31
N ILE A 346 -22.03 8.22 -8.66
CA ILE A 346 -22.28 9.52 -9.29
C ILE A 346 -21.25 10.48 -8.74
N ALA A 347 -20.47 11.10 -9.62
CA ALA A 347 -19.48 12.10 -9.27
C ALA A 347 -19.73 13.39 -10.03
N LEU A 348 -19.66 14.51 -9.32
CA LEU A 348 -19.92 15.85 -9.85
C LEU A 348 -18.76 16.76 -9.49
N LYS A 349 -18.32 17.58 -10.45
CA LYS A 349 -17.38 18.68 -10.25
C LYS A 349 -17.98 19.94 -10.87
N TYR A 350 -18.11 20.99 -10.09
CA TYR A 350 -18.63 22.28 -10.55
C TYR A 350 -17.59 23.39 -10.42
N ASP A 351 -17.30 24.04 -11.53
CA ASP A 351 -16.32 25.11 -11.61
C ASP A 351 -16.98 26.45 -11.22
N LEU A 352 -16.56 26.99 -10.08
CA LEU A 352 -16.98 28.26 -9.54
C LEU A 352 -16.07 29.42 -10.04
N PRO A 353 -16.52 30.68 -9.97
CA PRO A 353 -15.65 31.83 -10.23
C PRO A 353 -14.43 31.87 -9.30
N ARG A 354 -13.35 32.55 -9.75
CA ARG A 354 -12.13 32.81 -8.95
C ARG A 354 -11.38 31.56 -8.51
N HIS A 355 -11.28 30.55 -9.40
CA HIS A 355 -10.47 29.33 -9.21
C HIS A 355 -10.94 28.39 -8.09
N TRP A 356 -12.22 28.47 -7.73
CA TRP A 356 -12.85 27.54 -6.82
C TRP A 356 -13.55 26.41 -7.59
N TYR A 357 -13.54 25.22 -7.01
CA TYR A 357 -14.26 24.05 -7.53
C TYR A 357 -14.99 23.37 -6.39
N LEU A 358 -16.23 22.97 -6.64
CA LEU A 358 -16.97 22.08 -5.76
C LEU A 358 -16.94 20.68 -6.34
N LYS A 359 -16.80 19.69 -5.48
CA LYS A 359 -16.94 18.28 -5.85
C LYS A 359 -17.90 17.58 -4.92
N ALA A 360 -18.69 16.65 -5.46
CA ALA A 360 -19.58 15.80 -4.71
C ALA A 360 -19.55 14.39 -5.30
N ALA A 361 -19.55 13.36 -4.46
CA ALA A 361 -19.66 11.98 -4.89
C ALA A 361 -20.61 11.18 -3.99
N LEU A 362 -21.33 10.28 -4.63
CA LEU A 362 -22.15 9.26 -4.00
C LEU A 362 -21.77 7.93 -4.64
N GLU A 363 -21.47 6.93 -3.82
CA GLU A 363 -21.08 5.62 -4.31
C GLU A 363 -21.74 4.51 -3.49
N HIS A 364 -22.14 3.47 -4.19
CA HIS A 364 -22.51 2.16 -3.66
C HIS A 364 -21.59 1.13 -4.28
N ASN A 365 -20.56 0.73 -3.55
CA ASN A 365 -19.47 -0.09 -4.06
C ASN A 365 -19.28 -1.34 -3.22
N TYR A 366 -18.67 -2.36 -3.85
CA TYR A 366 -18.24 -3.58 -3.21
C TYR A 366 -16.71 -3.69 -3.27
N ARG A 367 -16.11 -4.20 -2.19
CA ARG A 367 -14.73 -4.65 -2.15
C ARG A 367 -14.72 -6.17 -2.12
N LEU A 368 -14.16 -6.77 -3.15
CA LEU A 368 -14.00 -8.20 -3.20
C LEU A 368 -12.98 -8.65 -2.14
N PRO A 369 -13.19 -9.81 -1.48
CA PRO A 369 -12.18 -10.36 -0.58
C PRO A 369 -10.88 -10.58 -1.33
N ARG A 370 -9.78 -10.15 -0.73
CA ARG A 370 -8.45 -10.42 -1.26
C ARG A 370 -8.10 -11.89 -1.07
N TYR A 371 -7.25 -12.41 -1.93
CA TYR A 371 -6.87 -13.81 -1.79
C TYR A 371 -6.14 -14.07 -0.46
N GLU A 372 -5.35 -13.10 0.06
CA GLU A 372 -4.69 -13.20 1.38
C GLU A 372 -5.70 -13.29 2.53
N GLU A 373 -6.84 -12.62 2.40
CA GLU A 373 -7.93 -12.66 3.40
C GLU A 373 -8.67 -14.00 3.35
N ILE A 374 -8.81 -14.57 2.14
CA ILE A 374 -9.49 -15.85 1.91
C ILE A 374 -8.58 -17.02 2.29
N LEU A 375 -7.35 -17.04 1.77
CA LEU A 375 -6.46 -18.18 1.88
C LEU A 375 -5.56 -18.11 3.11
N GLY A 376 -5.37 -16.90 3.67
CA GLY A 376 -4.45 -16.68 4.77
C GLY A 376 -3.02 -17.09 4.40
N ASP A 377 -2.18 -17.19 5.40
CA ASP A 377 -0.84 -17.79 5.29
C ASP A 377 -0.82 -19.27 5.65
N ARG A 378 -1.98 -19.84 6.03
CA ARG A 378 -2.19 -21.23 6.48
C ARG A 378 -1.32 -21.66 7.66
N ILE A 379 -0.65 -20.70 8.30
CA ILE A 379 0.28 -20.90 9.41
C ILE A 379 -0.25 -20.22 10.65
N THR A 380 -0.35 -18.90 10.59
CA THR A 380 -0.90 -18.05 11.64
C THR A 380 -2.30 -17.60 11.31
N THR A 381 -2.63 -17.49 10.04
CA THR A 381 -3.94 -17.05 9.53
C THR A 381 -4.62 -18.18 8.76
N GLN A 382 -5.73 -18.64 9.30
CA GLN A 382 -6.52 -19.72 8.68
C GLN A 382 -7.27 -19.25 7.45
N VAL A 383 -7.48 -20.21 6.53
CA VAL A 383 -8.32 -20.05 5.35
C VAL A 383 -9.77 -19.78 5.73
N ASN A 384 -10.41 -18.83 5.06
CA ASN A 384 -11.85 -18.59 5.14
C ASN A 384 -12.46 -18.36 3.76
N THR A 385 -12.84 -19.42 3.10
CA THR A 385 -13.52 -19.38 1.79
C THR A 385 -14.95 -18.85 1.84
N ALA A 386 -15.50 -18.62 3.05
CA ALA A 386 -16.86 -18.13 3.25
C ALA A 386 -16.97 -16.61 3.36
N LEU A 387 -15.88 -15.87 3.10
CA LEU A 387 -15.90 -14.41 3.14
C LEU A 387 -16.80 -13.83 2.05
N ASP A 388 -17.72 -12.96 2.46
CA ASP A 388 -18.52 -12.14 1.56
C ASP A 388 -17.84 -10.81 1.23
N PRO A 389 -18.08 -10.23 0.04
CA PRO A 389 -17.63 -8.87 -0.25
C PRO A 389 -18.13 -7.85 0.77
N GLU A 390 -17.25 -6.92 1.12
CA GLU A 390 -17.68 -5.73 1.87
C GLU A 390 -18.49 -4.82 0.95
N MET A 391 -19.54 -4.22 1.50
CA MET A 391 -20.36 -3.25 0.79
C MET A 391 -20.26 -1.89 1.47
N ALA A 392 -19.94 -0.84 0.72
CA ALA A 392 -19.85 0.52 1.23
C ALA A 392 -20.81 1.47 0.53
N ASN A 393 -21.45 2.32 1.32
CA ASN A 393 -22.13 3.52 0.84
C ASN A 393 -21.30 4.74 1.24
N ASN A 394 -20.75 5.43 0.25
CA ASN A 394 -19.88 6.59 0.43
C ASN A 394 -20.58 7.87 -0.02
N TYR A 395 -20.43 8.90 0.77
CA TYR A 395 -20.89 10.26 0.48
C TYR A 395 -19.74 11.21 0.73
N ASN A 396 -19.35 11.98 -0.27
CA ASN A 396 -18.26 12.93 -0.21
C ASN A 396 -18.71 14.28 -0.73
N LEU A 397 -18.29 15.34 -0.04
CA LEU A 397 -18.46 16.73 -0.48
C LEU A 397 -17.14 17.45 -0.24
N GLY A 398 -16.63 18.13 -1.27
CA GLY A 398 -15.34 18.80 -1.18
C GLY A 398 -15.31 20.13 -1.90
N VAL A 399 -14.36 20.95 -1.51
CA VAL A 399 -14.06 22.23 -2.12
C VAL A 399 -12.56 22.28 -2.44
N ILE A 400 -12.22 22.79 -3.61
CA ILE A 400 -10.86 22.99 -4.07
C ILE A 400 -10.70 24.45 -4.48
N TYR A 401 -9.56 25.04 -4.10
CA TYR A 401 -9.04 26.30 -4.62
C TYR A 401 -7.67 26.05 -5.22
N ASP A 402 -7.44 26.46 -6.47
CA ASP A 402 -6.15 26.27 -7.14
C ASP A 402 -5.87 27.51 -8.01
N HIS A 403 -4.89 28.30 -7.59
CA HIS A 403 -4.57 29.55 -8.25
C HIS A 403 -3.09 29.80 -8.36
N TYR A 404 -2.64 30.12 -9.58
CA TYR A 404 -1.33 30.66 -9.86
C TYR A 404 -1.38 32.19 -9.77
N TYR A 405 -0.72 32.78 -8.79
CA TYR A 405 -0.58 34.23 -8.67
C TYR A 405 0.41 34.79 -9.70
N ASN A 406 1.44 33.98 -10.01
CA ASN A 406 2.47 34.22 -11.02
C ASN A 406 3.17 32.90 -11.35
N ASN A 407 4.20 32.90 -12.20
CA ASN A 407 4.94 31.70 -12.59
C ASN A 407 5.70 31.01 -11.44
N GLU A 408 5.85 31.67 -10.29
CA GLU A 408 6.62 31.17 -9.15
C GLU A 408 5.77 30.96 -7.88
N SER A 409 4.52 31.41 -7.90
CA SER A 409 3.65 31.32 -6.71
C SER A 409 2.32 30.66 -7.06
N ARG A 410 2.03 29.55 -6.39
CA ARG A 410 0.77 28.79 -6.52
C ARG A 410 0.24 28.43 -5.15
N LEU A 411 -1.03 28.72 -4.91
CA LEU A 411 -1.75 28.27 -3.71
C LEU A 411 -2.79 27.24 -4.10
N GLN A 412 -2.70 26.07 -3.49
CA GLN A 412 -3.72 25.04 -3.57
C GLN A 412 -4.30 24.82 -2.17
N PHE A 413 -5.60 24.77 -2.10
CA PHE A 413 -6.35 24.38 -0.91
C PHE A 413 -7.40 23.35 -1.30
N GLU A 414 -7.51 22.30 -0.53
CA GLU A 414 -8.56 21.30 -0.66
C GLU A 414 -9.13 20.97 0.71
N ALA A 415 -10.45 20.89 0.82
CA ALA A 415 -11.14 20.39 2.01
C ALA A 415 -12.28 19.47 1.61
N ASN A 416 -12.45 18.37 2.34
CA ASN A 416 -13.48 17.38 2.10
C ASN A 416 -14.16 17.01 3.41
N VAL A 417 -15.45 16.69 3.33
CA VAL A 417 -16.21 16.01 4.38
C VAL A 417 -16.77 14.73 3.79
N TYR A 418 -16.75 13.66 4.56
CA TYR A 418 -17.18 12.36 4.09
C TYR A 418 -17.91 11.55 5.15
N THR A 419 -18.74 10.64 4.70
CA THR A 419 -19.31 9.58 5.53
C THR A 419 -19.41 8.29 4.72
N THR A 420 -19.02 7.19 5.35
CA THR A 420 -19.03 5.85 4.76
C THR A 420 -19.72 4.89 5.71
N LYS A 421 -20.74 4.20 5.22
CA LYS A 421 -21.34 3.07 5.94
C LYS A 421 -20.90 1.79 5.27
N VAL A 422 -20.16 0.95 6.01
CA VAL A 422 -19.69 -0.36 5.54
C VAL A 422 -20.58 -1.45 6.14
N LYS A 423 -20.94 -2.45 5.32
CA LYS A 423 -21.56 -3.71 5.75
C LYS A 423 -20.67 -4.89 5.39
N ASN A 424 -20.81 -5.99 6.08
CA ASN A 424 -19.99 -7.19 5.93
C ASN A 424 -18.48 -6.88 6.04
N MET A 425 -18.12 -5.93 6.92
CA MET A 425 -16.72 -5.56 7.11
C MET A 425 -15.88 -6.79 7.45
N MET A 426 -14.83 -7.02 6.67
CA MET A 426 -13.87 -8.09 6.92
C MET A 426 -12.87 -7.66 7.99
N TYR A 427 -12.74 -8.46 9.01
CA TYR A 427 -11.86 -8.21 10.13
C TYR A 427 -11.07 -9.46 10.51
N MET A 428 -9.78 -9.27 10.80
CA MET A 428 -8.93 -10.36 11.26
C MET A 428 -9.09 -10.55 12.77
N LEU A 429 -9.61 -11.69 13.16
CA LEU A 429 -9.79 -12.04 14.58
C LEU A 429 -8.73 -13.01 15.05
N ALA A 430 -8.21 -12.74 16.24
CA ALA A 430 -7.43 -13.72 16.99
C ALA A 430 -8.37 -14.80 17.56
N GLN A 431 -8.03 -16.06 17.32
CA GLN A 431 -8.66 -17.25 17.89
C GLN A 431 -7.61 -18.03 18.68
N ALA A 432 -7.99 -19.13 19.32
CA ALA A 432 -7.07 -19.93 20.12
C ALA A 432 -5.91 -20.48 19.24
N GLY A 433 -4.79 -19.77 19.21
CA GLY A 433 -3.56 -20.18 18.52
C GLY A 433 -3.44 -19.76 17.04
N TYR A 434 -4.42 -19.05 16.45
CA TYR A 434 -4.37 -18.58 15.07
C TYR A 434 -5.24 -17.34 14.87
N TYR A 435 -5.10 -16.71 13.70
CA TYR A 435 -5.97 -15.63 13.22
C TYR A 435 -6.90 -16.13 12.12
N LYS A 436 -8.03 -15.46 11.93
CA LYS A 436 -8.96 -15.76 10.83
C LYS A 436 -9.70 -14.49 10.41
N TYR A 437 -9.76 -14.22 9.13
CA TYR A 437 -10.64 -13.16 8.60
C TYR A 437 -12.09 -13.61 8.65
N GLN A 438 -12.97 -12.71 9.10
CA GLN A 438 -14.40 -12.95 9.14
C GLN A 438 -15.17 -11.66 8.80
N ASN A 439 -16.37 -11.81 8.24
CA ASN A 439 -17.28 -10.68 8.08
C ASN A 439 -17.97 -10.43 9.42
N LEU A 440 -17.64 -9.33 10.09
CA LEU A 440 -18.05 -9.11 11.49
C LEU A 440 -19.15 -8.10 11.69
N GLY A 441 -19.70 -7.52 10.65
CA GLY A 441 -20.80 -6.61 10.87
C GLY A 441 -20.73 -5.31 10.12
N GLU A 442 -21.16 -4.21 10.75
CA GLU A 442 -21.27 -2.89 10.14
C GLU A 442 -20.30 -1.92 10.78
N ALA A 443 -19.77 -1.00 9.98
CA ALA A 443 -18.99 0.14 10.45
C ALA A 443 -19.58 1.46 9.91
N LEU A 444 -19.45 2.52 10.69
CA LEU A 444 -19.78 3.88 10.29
C LEU A 444 -18.55 4.76 10.46
N LEU A 445 -18.05 5.27 9.33
CA LEU A 445 -16.94 6.19 9.28
C LEU A 445 -17.46 7.57 8.88
N TYR A 446 -16.96 8.62 9.51
CA TYR A 446 -17.21 9.98 9.07
C TYR A 446 -16.05 10.88 9.49
N GLY A 447 -15.80 11.92 8.69
CA GLY A 447 -14.67 12.78 8.96
C GLY A 447 -14.59 13.98 8.03
N ALA A 448 -13.54 14.74 8.26
CA ALA A 448 -13.13 15.85 7.41
C ALA A 448 -11.62 15.79 7.23
N ASP A 449 -11.16 16.10 6.03
CA ASP A 449 -9.76 16.33 5.71
C ASP A 449 -9.57 17.69 5.05
N ALA A 450 -8.40 18.29 5.29
CA ALA A 450 -8.01 19.53 4.63
C ALA A 450 -6.52 19.50 4.29
N GLU A 451 -6.16 20.11 3.15
CA GLU A 451 -4.79 20.25 2.68
C GLU A 451 -4.56 21.64 2.12
N VAL A 452 -3.41 22.21 2.46
CA VAL A 452 -2.87 23.44 1.87
C VAL A 452 -1.50 23.14 1.30
N LYS A 453 -1.25 23.51 0.05
CA LYS A 453 0.07 23.52 -0.58
C LYS A 453 0.31 24.92 -1.12
N TRP A 454 1.41 25.53 -0.74
CA TRP A 454 1.74 26.88 -1.15
C TRP A 454 3.18 27.00 -1.61
N ASP A 455 3.37 27.13 -2.91
CA ASP A 455 4.59 27.67 -3.48
C ASP A 455 4.55 29.19 -3.25
N ILE A 456 5.20 29.68 -2.19
CA ILE A 456 5.22 31.11 -1.83
C ILE A 456 5.98 31.87 -2.91
N ASN A 457 7.10 31.31 -3.34
CA ASN A 457 7.94 31.78 -4.43
C ASN A 457 8.87 30.62 -4.89
N ARG A 458 9.77 30.90 -5.81
CA ARG A 458 10.75 29.91 -6.32
C ARG A 458 11.55 29.17 -5.25
N ASN A 459 11.73 29.76 -4.06
CA ASN A 459 12.60 29.21 -3.03
C ASN A 459 11.84 28.54 -1.89
N TRP A 460 10.61 28.94 -1.59
CA TRP A 460 9.85 28.48 -0.43
C TRP A 460 8.61 27.75 -0.83
N PHE A 461 8.47 26.55 -0.30
CA PHE A 461 7.26 25.74 -0.37
C PHE A 461 6.82 25.38 1.06
N VAL A 462 5.52 25.43 1.30
CA VAL A 462 4.90 25.04 2.57
C VAL A 462 3.72 24.12 2.27
N SER A 463 3.60 23.03 3.01
CA SER A 463 2.40 22.20 2.99
C SER A 463 1.92 21.88 4.40
N LEU A 464 0.61 21.77 4.54
CA LEU A 464 -0.07 21.35 5.75
C LEU A 464 -1.26 20.50 5.33
N ASN A 465 -1.39 19.31 5.89
CA ASN A 465 -2.58 18.49 5.71
C ASN A 465 -3.00 17.86 7.03
N GLY A 466 -4.28 17.60 7.18
CA GLY A 466 -4.80 16.97 8.39
C GLY A 466 -6.14 16.31 8.16
N THR A 467 -6.41 15.29 8.98
CA THR A 467 -7.65 14.54 8.96
C THR A 467 -8.17 14.39 10.38
N TRP A 468 -9.44 14.73 10.55
CA TRP A 468 -10.23 14.38 11.72
C TRP A 468 -11.26 13.35 11.30
N GLN A 469 -11.35 12.21 11.99
CA GLN A 469 -12.26 11.14 11.64
C GLN A 469 -12.75 10.38 12.87
N LYS A 470 -13.94 9.81 12.75
CA LYS A 470 -14.45 8.79 13.65
C LYS A 470 -14.84 7.55 12.86
N SER A 471 -14.40 6.41 13.33
CA SER A 471 -14.69 5.11 12.74
C SER A 471 -15.31 4.24 13.83
N LEU A 472 -16.59 3.96 13.72
CA LEU A 472 -17.37 3.32 14.79
C LEU A 472 -17.79 1.92 14.37
N ASP A 473 -17.70 0.96 15.29
CA ASP A 473 -18.44 -0.29 15.16
C ASP A 473 -19.94 0.04 15.19
N TYR A 474 -20.64 -0.31 14.11
CA TYR A 474 -22.07 -0.02 13.99
C TYR A 474 -22.94 -1.28 14.01
N SER A 475 -22.34 -2.41 14.42
CA SER A 475 -22.99 -3.70 14.59
C SER A 475 -23.84 -3.70 15.84
N LYS A 476 -25.17 -3.66 15.71
CA LYS A 476 -26.08 -3.66 16.85
C LYS A 476 -26.10 -4.99 17.60
N TYR A 477 -25.88 -6.09 16.89
CA TYR A 477 -25.90 -7.45 17.41
C TYR A 477 -24.61 -8.17 17.06
N LEU A 478 -24.23 -9.15 17.84
CA LEU A 478 -23.13 -10.06 17.50
C LEU A 478 -23.50 -10.86 16.25
N PHE A 479 -22.52 -11.06 15.38
CA PHE A 479 -22.71 -11.72 14.09
C PHE A 479 -23.45 -13.06 14.24
N GLY A 480 -24.50 -13.25 13.44
CA GLY A 480 -25.31 -14.47 13.44
C GLY A 480 -26.18 -14.69 14.68
N THR A 481 -26.32 -13.70 15.55
CA THR A 481 -27.14 -13.79 16.80
C THR A 481 -28.02 -12.57 16.97
N ASN A 482 -28.98 -12.66 17.94
CA ASN A 482 -29.76 -11.52 18.41
C ASN A 482 -29.20 -10.92 19.74
N THR A 483 -27.96 -11.31 20.11
CA THR A 483 -27.31 -10.78 21.32
C THR A 483 -26.78 -9.39 21.04
N PRO A 484 -27.13 -8.37 21.83
CA PRO A 484 -26.62 -7.00 21.65
C PRO A 484 -25.08 -6.97 21.69
N SER A 485 -24.48 -6.27 20.75
CA SER A 485 -23.03 -6.07 20.73
C SER A 485 -22.61 -5.07 21.80
N GLN A 486 -21.62 -5.42 22.60
CA GLN A 486 -21.02 -4.51 23.59
C GLN A 486 -20.16 -3.42 22.95
N THR A 487 -19.70 -3.64 21.71
CA THR A 487 -18.85 -2.70 20.96
C THR A 487 -19.64 -1.71 20.11
N TYR A 488 -20.97 -1.80 20.10
CA TYR A 488 -21.84 -0.91 19.33
C TYR A 488 -21.58 0.57 19.61
N LYS A 489 -21.23 1.35 18.57
CA LYS A 489 -20.80 2.76 18.61
C LYS A 489 -19.47 3.02 19.32
N MET A 490 -18.67 2.00 19.61
CA MET A 490 -17.31 2.21 20.06
C MET A 490 -16.39 2.53 18.87
N GLN A 491 -15.33 3.28 19.14
CA GLN A 491 -14.29 3.57 18.15
C GLN A 491 -13.60 2.26 17.72
N LEU A 492 -13.47 2.06 16.41
CA LEU A 492 -12.71 0.94 15.86
C LEU A 492 -11.23 1.05 16.26
N PRO A 493 -10.61 -0.05 16.69
CA PRO A 493 -9.19 -0.08 16.98
C PRO A 493 -8.31 0.26 15.78
N HIS A 494 -7.07 0.63 16.03
CA HIS A 494 -6.01 0.95 15.04
C HIS A 494 -6.31 2.14 14.12
N ILE A 495 -7.29 2.97 14.42
CA ILE A 495 -7.66 4.15 13.63
C ILE A 495 -7.56 5.40 14.51
N PRO A 496 -6.56 6.28 14.28
CA PRO A 496 -6.45 7.55 15.00
C PRO A 496 -7.60 8.49 14.63
N ILE A 497 -8.07 9.27 15.63
CA ILE A 497 -9.15 10.25 15.42
C ILE A 497 -8.63 11.51 14.75
N LEU A 498 -7.42 11.92 15.07
CA LEU A 498 -6.79 13.11 14.54
C LEU A 498 -5.35 12.82 14.15
N TYR A 499 -4.97 13.24 12.96
CA TYR A 499 -3.58 13.29 12.53
C TYR A 499 -3.39 14.45 11.55
N PHE A 500 -2.19 15.04 11.56
CA PHE A 500 -1.82 16.08 10.61
C PHE A 500 -0.31 16.07 10.35
N ASN A 501 0.07 16.53 9.15
CA ASN A 501 1.45 16.62 8.73
C ASN A 501 1.73 18.02 8.20
N TRP A 502 2.95 18.45 8.33
CA TRP A 502 3.43 19.73 7.81
C TRP A 502 4.80 19.58 7.19
N MET A 503 5.10 20.45 6.23
CA MET A 503 6.40 20.53 5.58
C MET A 503 6.71 21.99 5.26
N VAL A 504 7.94 22.39 5.51
CA VAL A 504 8.55 23.64 5.06
C VAL A 504 9.82 23.30 4.30
N ASP A 505 9.90 23.70 3.06
CA ASP A 505 10.99 23.38 2.13
C ASP A 505 11.60 24.68 1.59
N TYR A 506 12.88 24.86 1.77
CA TYR A 506 13.65 25.97 1.25
C TYR A 506 14.67 25.49 0.23
N ARG A 507 14.62 26.03 -0.97
CA ARG A 507 15.51 25.68 -2.10
C ARG A 507 16.19 26.91 -2.63
N LYS A 508 17.50 26.83 -2.85
CA LYS A 508 18.23 27.94 -3.47
C LYS A 508 19.43 27.45 -4.25
N ASP A 509 19.56 27.96 -5.47
CA ASP A 509 20.77 27.80 -6.25
C ASP A 509 21.87 28.75 -5.75
N ASN A 510 23.11 28.25 -5.73
CA ASN A 510 24.32 29.01 -5.42
C ASN A 510 24.29 29.74 -4.04
N LEU A 511 23.64 29.14 -3.04
CA LEU A 511 23.49 29.73 -1.70
C LEU A 511 24.83 30.12 -1.05
N PHE A 512 25.88 29.32 -1.26
CA PHE A 512 27.22 29.55 -0.69
C PHE A 512 28.20 30.23 -1.66
N GLY A 513 27.70 30.95 -2.67
CA GLY A 513 28.52 31.73 -3.62
C GLY A 513 29.21 30.92 -4.71
N GLY A 514 29.04 29.59 -4.77
CA GLY A 514 29.57 28.75 -5.83
C GLY A 514 28.71 28.79 -7.10
N ARG A 515 29.26 28.33 -8.23
CA ARG A 515 28.51 28.18 -9.48
C ARG A 515 27.96 26.76 -9.63
N ASN A 516 26.75 26.63 -10.15
CA ASN A 516 26.12 25.33 -10.43
C ASN A 516 25.93 24.46 -9.16
N GLN A 517 25.62 25.10 -8.06
CA GLN A 517 25.31 24.47 -6.79
C GLN A 517 23.82 24.60 -6.48
N TYR A 518 23.30 23.64 -5.75
CA TYR A 518 21.93 23.61 -5.27
C TYR A 518 21.92 23.27 -3.80
N THR A 519 21.09 23.95 -3.05
CA THR A 519 20.88 23.66 -1.63
C THR A 519 19.39 23.56 -1.37
N ARG A 520 18.99 22.51 -0.69
CA ARG A 520 17.64 22.31 -0.19
C ARG A 520 17.72 22.02 1.30
N ILE A 521 16.95 22.73 2.09
CA ILE A 521 16.75 22.48 3.51
C ILE A 521 15.26 22.26 3.70
N TYR A 522 14.88 21.14 4.30
CA TYR A 522 13.50 20.87 4.58
C TYR A 522 13.29 20.46 6.04
N TYR A 523 12.17 20.90 6.56
CA TYR A 523 11.67 20.50 7.85
C TYR A 523 10.27 19.97 7.68
N GLU A 524 10.04 18.76 8.16
CA GLU A 524 8.75 18.12 8.10
C GLU A 524 8.39 17.50 9.44
N GLY A 525 7.11 17.32 9.67
CA GLY A 525 6.66 16.63 10.85
C GLY A 525 5.28 16.05 10.70
N GLY A 526 4.97 15.13 11.61
CA GLY A 526 3.68 14.46 11.68
C GLY A 526 3.23 14.33 13.13
N TYR A 527 1.97 14.63 13.36
CA TYR A 527 1.28 14.38 14.62
C TYR A 527 0.19 13.34 14.41
N THR A 528 0.19 12.32 15.27
CA THR A 528 -0.89 11.32 15.35
C THR A 528 -1.40 11.31 16.79
N ASP A 529 -2.70 11.55 16.98
CA ASP A 529 -3.31 11.45 18.32
C ASP A 529 -3.34 10.00 18.79
N LYS A 530 -3.43 9.80 20.10
CA LYS A 530 -3.57 8.47 20.69
C LYS A 530 -4.79 7.75 20.12
N TYR A 531 -4.67 6.45 19.92
CA TYR A 531 -5.74 5.64 19.38
C TYR A 531 -5.81 4.25 20.06
N TYR A 532 -6.92 3.55 19.85
CA TYR A 532 -7.14 2.26 20.49
C TYR A 532 -6.42 1.13 19.74
N TYR A 533 -5.77 0.25 20.51
CA TYR A 533 -5.27 -1.04 20.03
C TYR A 533 -6.39 -2.11 20.02
N GLY A 534 -7.27 -2.07 21.01
CA GLY A 534 -8.42 -2.97 21.18
C GLY A 534 -9.60 -2.24 21.79
N TYR A 535 -10.75 -2.88 21.83
CA TYR A 535 -11.92 -2.32 22.49
C TYR A 535 -11.74 -2.31 24.02
N GLU A 536 -11.95 -1.17 24.65
CA GLU A 536 -11.98 -1.04 26.12
C GLU A 536 -13.39 -1.31 26.62
N LEU A 537 -13.68 -2.54 27.02
CA LEU A 537 -14.99 -2.96 27.55
C LEU A 537 -15.17 -2.67 29.04
N SER A 538 -14.11 -2.33 29.75
CA SER A 538 -14.11 -1.91 31.15
C SER A 538 -13.22 -0.71 31.40
N LYS A 539 -13.50 0.06 32.45
CA LYS A 539 -12.73 1.24 32.86
C LYS A 539 -11.27 0.93 33.26
N ASN A 540 -10.99 -0.33 33.59
CA ASN A 540 -9.66 -0.77 34.02
C ASN A 540 -8.76 -1.22 32.86
N GLN A 541 -9.29 -1.29 31.65
CA GLN A 541 -8.53 -1.61 30.44
C GLN A 541 -7.91 -0.32 29.89
N ASN A 542 -6.65 -0.40 29.49
CA ASN A 542 -5.95 0.69 28.81
C ASN A 542 -5.27 0.12 27.55
N TYR A 543 -6.02 0.07 26.47
CA TYR A 543 -5.57 -0.44 25.17
C TYR A 543 -5.29 0.72 24.18
N LYS A 544 -4.62 1.77 24.66
CA LYS A 544 -4.29 2.93 23.82
C LYS A 544 -2.83 2.89 23.41
N ILE A 545 -2.61 3.09 22.13
CA ILE A 545 -1.31 3.43 21.57
C ILE A 545 -1.10 4.93 21.82
N PRO A 546 0.03 5.36 22.42
CA PRO A 546 0.30 6.76 22.70
C PRO A 546 0.29 7.61 21.43
N GLY A 547 -0.12 8.86 21.57
CA GLY A 547 0.03 9.83 20.48
C GLY A 547 1.50 10.20 20.26
N THR A 548 1.86 10.47 19.02
CA THR A 548 3.23 10.80 18.63
C THR A 548 3.30 12.12 17.88
N CYS A 549 4.42 12.81 18.04
CA CYS A 549 4.77 14.00 17.25
C CYS A 549 6.22 13.84 16.78
N ILE A 550 6.38 13.53 15.52
CA ILE A 550 7.68 13.23 14.92
C ILE A 550 8.13 14.42 14.09
N HIS A 551 9.39 14.79 14.22
CA HIS A 551 10.01 15.90 13.50
C HIS A 551 11.22 15.40 12.73
N THR A 552 11.37 15.84 11.49
CA THR A 552 12.48 15.49 10.61
C THR A 552 13.11 16.76 10.04
N LEU A 553 14.43 16.80 10.02
CA LEU A 553 15.19 17.84 9.36
C LEU A 553 16.13 17.23 8.33
N GLY A 554 16.08 17.75 7.11
CA GLY A 554 16.96 17.30 6.04
C GLY A 554 17.68 18.43 5.33
N LEU A 555 18.85 18.09 4.82
CA LEU A 555 19.70 18.95 4.00
C LEU A 555 20.12 18.19 2.75
N GLU A 556 19.94 18.80 1.58
CA GLU A 556 20.52 18.30 0.33
C GLU A 556 21.44 19.38 -0.25
N TYR A 557 22.61 18.94 -0.71
CA TYR A 557 23.59 19.81 -1.37
C TYR A 557 24.02 19.18 -2.69
N GLY A 558 23.65 19.83 -3.78
CA GLY A 558 23.98 19.41 -5.14
C GLY A 558 25.11 20.24 -5.73
N ILE A 559 26.02 19.57 -6.42
CA ILE A 559 27.12 20.18 -7.17
C ILE A 559 27.09 19.72 -8.63
N CYS A 560 27.91 20.34 -9.48
CA CYS A 560 28.01 20.00 -10.91
C CYS A 560 26.65 20.06 -11.63
N ARG A 561 25.84 21.11 -11.42
CA ARG A 561 24.46 21.23 -11.93
C ARG A 561 23.56 20.11 -11.42
N ARG A 562 23.63 19.80 -10.13
CA ARG A 562 22.87 18.73 -9.46
C ARG A 562 23.22 17.30 -9.90
N LYS A 563 24.33 17.10 -10.65
CA LYS A 563 24.75 15.75 -11.06
C LYS A 563 25.28 14.91 -9.89
N ILE A 564 25.76 15.55 -8.84
CA ILE A 564 26.16 14.89 -7.60
C ILE A 564 25.40 15.58 -6.47
N ILE A 565 24.66 14.79 -5.69
CA ILE A 565 23.83 15.26 -4.60
C ILE A 565 24.22 14.53 -3.32
N PHE A 566 24.55 15.28 -2.30
CA PHE A 566 24.76 14.80 -0.94
C PHE A 566 23.51 15.11 -0.11
N GLY A 567 22.99 14.14 0.61
CA GLY A 567 21.88 14.29 1.53
C GLY A 567 22.26 13.92 2.95
N ALA A 568 21.77 14.66 3.92
CA ALA A 568 21.84 14.33 5.34
C ALA A 568 20.46 14.58 5.96
N GLU A 569 19.96 13.62 6.73
CA GLU A 569 18.66 13.71 7.35
C GLU A 569 18.71 13.20 8.79
N CYS A 570 18.00 13.87 9.66
CA CYS A 570 17.73 13.42 11.01
C CYS A 570 16.21 13.26 11.18
N HIS A 571 15.76 12.03 11.20
CA HIS A 571 14.37 11.67 11.50
C HIS A 571 14.18 11.54 13.01
N ASN A 572 13.00 11.93 13.51
CA ASN A 572 12.67 11.95 14.93
C ASN A 572 13.70 12.72 15.77
N ILE A 573 13.93 13.99 15.42
CA ILE A 573 14.95 14.86 16.05
C ILE A 573 14.81 14.91 17.57
N LEU A 574 13.57 14.92 18.07
CA LEU A 574 13.28 15.02 19.50
C LEU A 574 13.43 13.68 20.23
N ASN A 575 13.70 12.59 19.50
CA ASN A 575 13.79 11.24 20.04
C ASN A 575 12.52 10.82 20.79
N THR A 576 11.36 11.17 20.24
CA THR A 576 10.06 10.80 20.79
C THR A 576 9.86 9.29 20.69
N ASP A 577 9.33 8.68 21.73
CA ASP A 577 8.95 7.28 21.68
C ASP A 577 7.78 7.08 20.71
N GLU A 578 7.95 6.19 19.77
CA GLU A 578 6.98 5.87 18.73
C GLU A 578 6.56 4.42 18.82
N MET A 579 5.25 4.18 18.71
CA MET A 579 4.67 2.84 18.63
C MET A 579 3.65 2.82 17.51
N THR A 580 3.77 1.86 16.60
CA THR A 580 2.76 1.61 15.55
C THR A 580 1.79 0.51 15.95
N ASN A 581 2.19 -0.31 16.90
CA ASN A 581 1.37 -1.36 17.50
C ASN A 581 1.54 -1.35 19.02
N PHE A 582 0.55 -1.88 19.75
CA PHE A 582 0.60 -1.92 21.22
C PHE A 582 1.81 -2.70 21.71
N ASN A 583 2.56 -2.09 22.63
CA ASN A 583 3.79 -2.65 23.18
C ASN A 583 4.88 -2.99 22.13
N TYR A 584 4.86 -2.31 20.96
CA TYR A 584 5.89 -2.49 19.93
C TYR A 584 6.61 -1.17 19.66
N PRO A 585 7.61 -0.79 20.48
CA PRO A 585 8.37 0.43 20.28
C PRO A 585 9.23 0.35 19.02
N LEU A 586 9.26 1.44 18.27
CA LEU A 586 10.10 1.62 17.10
C LEU A 586 11.47 2.19 17.49
N ALA A 587 12.35 2.28 16.49
CA ALA A 587 13.60 3.00 16.64
C ALA A 587 13.31 4.47 16.97
N GLY A 588 14.07 5.04 17.88
CA GLY A 588 14.00 6.47 18.18
C GLY A 588 14.60 7.32 17.05
N ARG A 589 15.54 8.20 17.36
CA ARG A 589 16.20 9.07 16.38
C ARG A 589 17.01 8.28 15.36
N LEU A 590 16.82 8.62 14.06
CA LEU A 590 17.53 8.03 12.94
C LEU A 590 18.33 9.10 12.20
N PHE A 591 19.59 8.79 11.89
CA PHE A 591 20.42 9.61 11.01
C PHE A 591 20.62 8.86 9.69
N SER A 592 20.51 9.58 8.58
CA SER A 592 20.84 9.06 7.27
C SER A 592 21.76 9.98 6.49
N LEU A 593 22.65 9.37 5.70
CA LEU A 593 23.52 10.04 4.74
C LEU A 593 23.29 9.41 3.38
N LYS A 594 23.13 10.24 2.35
CA LYS A 594 22.89 9.81 0.97
C LYS A 594 23.89 10.48 0.03
N ILE A 595 24.36 9.71 -0.92
CA ILE A 595 25.05 10.24 -2.10
C ILE A 595 24.32 9.74 -3.35
N ARG A 596 24.11 10.63 -4.31
CA ARG A 596 23.45 10.33 -5.58
C ARG A 596 24.24 10.94 -6.74
N PHE A 597 24.46 10.13 -7.77
CA PHE A 597 25.05 10.55 -9.03
C PHE A 597 23.98 10.41 -10.11
N THR A 598 23.63 11.49 -10.77
CA THR A 598 22.58 11.46 -11.78
C THR A 598 22.91 12.34 -12.97
N SER A 599 22.48 11.91 -14.15
CA SER A 599 22.51 12.75 -15.36
C SER A 599 21.15 13.37 -15.65
N LEU A 600 20.11 13.09 -14.87
CA LEU A 600 18.81 13.75 -15.00
C LEU A 600 18.96 15.25 -14.69
N GLU A 601 18.43 16.08 -15.57
CA GLU A 601 18.30 17.52 -15.37
C GLU A 601 16.91 17.78 -14.80
N TRP A 602 16.87 18.31 -13.57
CA TRP A 602 15.65 18.64 -12.82
C TRP A 602 15.27 20.11 -12.98
#